data_f03ad3eabcba698dd8fcce98ba26a2f3
#
_entry.id   f03ad3eabcba698dd8fcce98ba26a2f3
#
_cell.length_a   1.000
_cell.length_b   1.000
_cell.length_c   1.000
_cell.angle_alpha   90.00
_cell.angle_beta   90.00
_cell.angle_gamma   90.00
#
_symmetry.space_group_name_H-M   'P 1'
#
loop_
_entity.id
_entity.type
_entity.pdbx_description
1 polymer ?
#
loop_
_entity_poly.entity_id
_entity_poly.type
_entity_poly.pdbx_seq_one_letter_code
_entity_poly.pdbx_strand_id
1 'polypeptide(L)'
;RCTGYRPILDAAQQMAALPAVRLDEADLLSKLELLAPASHGLEADLAYNSPRTLAALLEARMAHPQAQLVAGCTDVGLWVTKMHRQFEQVLDISQVQELRQVQHYPHHIAIGAAVTLSDAFAALVAERPQLATFAARFAGLPVRNAGTLGGNVANGSPIGDSMPLLIALGASVVLMSVRGHREMPLEQLYTGYRKNGLAADEVLAWIKGPRPGNPH
;
A
#
# COMPACT_ATOMS: atom_id res chain seq x y z
N ARG A 1 -16.27 -9.96 -17.37
CA ARG A 1 -16.12 -8.94 -18.43
C ARG A 1 -17.44 -8.19 -18.60
N CYS A 2 -17.36 -6.90 -18.82
CA CYS A 2 -18.52 -6.09 -19.15
C CYS A 2 -18.78 -6.19 -20.66
N THR A 3 -20.03 -6.49 -21.04
CA THR A 3 -20.47 -6.51 -22.45
C THR A 3 -20.99 -5.15 -22.93
N GLY A 4 -20.99 -4.13 -22.06
CA GLY A 4 -21.56 -2.81 -22.30
C GLY A 4 -20.62 -1.80 -22.95
N TYR A 5 -19.61 -2.21 -23.71
CA TYR A 5 -18.65 -1.28 -24.31
C TYR A 5 -19.31 -0.25 -25.22
N ARG A 6 -20.22 -0.65 -26.09
CA ARG A 6 -20.87 0.28 -27.03
C ARG A 6 -21.71 1.34 -26.31
N PRO A 7 -22.62 0.98 -25.38
CA PRO A 7 -23.37 1.96 -24.60
C PRO A 7 -22.46 2.92 -23.79
N ILE A 8 -21.32 2.44 -23.26
CA ILE A 8 -20.37 3.30 -22.54
C ILE A 8 -19.74 4.32 -23.47
N LEU A 9 -19.32 3.90 -24.66
CA LEU A 9 -18.75 4.80 -25.67
C LEU A 9 -19.78 5.83 -26.15
N ASP A 10 -21.01 5.40 -26.41
CA ASP A 10 -22.08 6.28 -26.84
C ASP A 10 -22.42 7.30 -25.73
N ALA A 11 -22.48 6.89 -24.48
CA ALA A 11 -22.68 7.77 -23.34
C ALA A 11 -21.53 8.79 -23.20
N ALA A 12 -20.28 8.35 -23.35
CA ALA A 12 -19.12 9.24 -23.30
C ALA A 12 -19.15 10.29 -24.44
N GLN A 13 -19.56 9.92 -25.64
CA GLN A 13 -19.72 10.85 -26.75
C GLN A 13 -20.87 11.84 -26.51
N GLN A 14 -21.99 11.39 -25.96
CA GLN A 14 -23.15 12.23 -25.66
C GLN A 14 -22.89 13.22 -24.53
N MET A 15 -21.94 12.92 -23.61
CA MET A 15 -21.59 13.83 -22.51
C MET A 15 -21.21 15.23 -23.00
N ALA A 16 -20.57 15.35 -24.16
CA ALA A 16 -20.17 16.64 -24.74
C ALA A 16 -21.35 17.54 -25.11
N ALA A 17 -22.52 16.97 -25.34
CA ALA A 17 -23.73 17.71 -25.68
C ALA A 17 -24.57 18.11 -24.46
N LEU A 18 -24.22 17.60 -23.27
CA LEU A 18 -24.95 17.93 -22.05
C LEU A 18 -24.49 19.29 -21.49
N PRO A 19 -25.37 20.01 -20.78
CA PRO A 19 -25.00 21.25 -20.10
C PRO A 19 -23.82 20.98 -19.13
N ALA A 20 -22.84 21.87 -19.14
CA ALA A 20 -21.72 21.79 -18.19
C ALA A 20 -22.25 21.97 -16.76
N VAL A 21 -22.10 20.96 -15.94
CA VAL A 21 -22.37 21.03 -14.50
C VAL A 21 -21.13 21.61 -13.83
N ARG A 22 -21.28 22.75 -13.18
CA ARG A 22 -20.23 23.32 -12.32
C ARG A 22 -20.42 22.79 -10.91
N LEU A 23 -19.40 22.15 -10.40
CA LEU A 23 -19.34 21.74 -9.00
C LEU A 23 -18.93 22.96 -8.17
N ASP A 24 -19.67 23.28 -7.13
CA ASP A 24 -19.22 24.21 -6.08
C ASP A 24 -18.28 23.44 -5.14
N GLU A 25 -16.97 23.57 -5.40
CA GLU A 25 -15.95 22.86 -4.61
C GLU A 25 -15.97 23.31 -3.13
N ALA A 26 -16.25 24.56 -2.85
CA ALA A 26 -16.27 25.08 -1.49
C ALA A 26 -17.45 24.47 -0.69
N ASP A 27 -18.63 24.41 -1.29
CA ASP A 27 -19.80 23.77 -0.67
C ASP A 27 -19.56 22.25 -0.49
N LEU A 28 -18.95 21.59 -1.49
CA LEU A 28 -18.62 20.17 -1.39
C LEU A 28 -17.62 19.89 -0.28
N LEU A 29 -16.53 20.66 -0.20
CA LEU A 29 -15.53 20.52 0.86
C LEU A 29 -16.14 20.74 2.24
N SER A 30 -16.97 21.78 2.41
CA SER A 30 -17.66 22.04 3.67
C SER A 30 -18.56 20.86 4.07
N LYS A 31 -19.30 20.28 3.13
CA LYS A 31 -20.11 19.08 3.39
C LYS A 31 -19.29 17.85 3.73
N LEU A 32 -18.15 17.66 3.07
CA LEU A 32 -17.25 16.56 3.38
C LEU A 32 -16.58 16.70 4.75
N GLU A 33 -16.23 17.93 5.15
CA GLU A 33 -15.71 18.21 6.49
C GLU A 33 -16.72 17.87 7.59
N LEU A 34 -18.00 18.12 7.37
CA LEU A 34 -19.07 17.73 8.30
C LEU A 34 -19.24 16.22 8.43
N LEU A 35 -18.87 15.48 7.38
CA LEU A 35 -18.92 14.02 7.34
C LEU A 35 -17.60 13.38 7.82
N ALA A 36 -16.54 14.18 7.95
CA ALA A 36 -15.29 13.67 8.47
C ALA A 36 -15.53 13.14 9.90
N PRO A 37 -15.15 11.88 10.19
CA PRO A 37 -15.31 11.37 11.54
C PRO A 37 -14.54 12.30 12.49
N ALA A 38 -15.23 12.75 13.54
CA ALA A 38 -14.56 13.46 14.62
C ALA A 38 -13.32 12.63 15.00
N SER A 39 -12.21 13.30 15.27
CA SER A 39 -10.90 12.69 15.56
C SER A 39 -10.87 11.77 16.79
N HIS A 40 -12.00 11.58 17.41
CA HIS A 40 -12.26 10.57 18.44
C HIS A 40 -12.40 9.25 17.74
N GLY A 41 -11.41 8.38 17.98
CA GLY A 41 -11.35 7.05 17.42
C GLY A 41 -12.74 6.44 17.33
N LEU A 42 -13.04 5.83 16.20
CA LEU A 42 -14.04 4.80 16.15
C LEU A 42 -13.81 4.00 17.42
N GLU A 43 -14.78 4.02 18.36
CA GLU A 43 -14.78 3.07 19.48
C GLU A 43 -14.43 1.75 18.85
N ALA A 44 -13.36 1.15 19.33
CA ALA A 44 -12.72 0.07 18.67
C ALA A 44 -13.78 -1.00 18.36
N ASP A 45 -14.29 -1.01 17.15
CA ASP A 45 -14.86 -2.22 16.61
C ASP A 45 -13.71 -3.22 16.71
N LEU A 46 -13.80 -4.12 17.66
CA LEU A 46 -12.77 -5.13 17.92
C LEU A 46 -12.45 -5.93 16.63
N ALA A 47 -13.35 -5.88 15.66
CA ALA A 47 -13.20 -6.54 14.37
C ALA A 47 -12.38 -5.72 13.35
N TYR A 48 -12.40 -4.36 13.43
CA TYR A 48 -11.66 -3.51 12.50
C TYR A 48 -10.96 -2.37 13.25
N ASN A 49 -9.64 -2.31 13.10
CA ASN A 49 -8.80 -1.27 13.70
C ASN A 49 -7.96 -0.58 12.62
N SER A 50 -8.01 0.75 12.56
CA SER A 50 -7.28 1.57 11.59
C SER A 50 -6.49 2.67 12.31
N PRO A 51 -5.31 2.35 12.85
CA PRO A 51 -4.46 3.30 13.54
C PRO A 51 -3.93 4.38 12.59
N ARG A 52 -3.72 5.58 13.11
CA ARG A 52 -3.23 6.73 12.33
C ARG A 52 -1.74 7.01 12.51
N THR A 53 -1.12 6.41 13.52
CA THR A 53 0.31 6.57 13.81
C THR A 53 1.00 5.21 13.86
N LEU A 54 2.30 5.22 13.58
CA LEU A 54 3.10 3.99 13.65
C LEU A 54 3.10 3.41 15.07
N ALA A 55 3.21 4.25 16.10
CA ALA A 55 3.18 3.79 17.49
C ALA A 55 1.88 3.04 17.81
N ALA A 56 0.73 3.63 17.48
CA ALA A 56 -0.58 2.98 17.69
C ALA A 56 -0.73 1.68 16.86
N LEU A 57 -0.15 1.63 15.65
CA LEU A 57 -0.12 0.41 14.85
C LEU A 57 0.66 -0.71 15.55
N LEU A 58 1.85 -0.40 16.07
CA LEU A 58 2.70 -1.40 16.74
C LEU A 58 2.06 -1.92 18.02
N GLU A 59 1.42 -1.05 18.79
CA GLU A 59 0.66 -1.43 19.99
C GLU A 59 -0.52 -2.35 19.62
N ALA A 60 -1.30 -1.97 18.61
CA ALA A 60 -2.42 -2.77 18.13
C ALA A 60 -1.96 -4.14 17.60
N ARG A 61 -0.82 -4.18 16.88
CA ARG A 61 -0.24 -5.42 16.37
C ARG A 61 0.22 -6.34 17.48
N MET A 62 0.83 -5.79 18.53
CA MET A 62 1.23 -6.56 19.72
C MET A 62 0.01 -7.12 20.46
N ALA A 63 -1.07 -6.32 20.61
CA ALA A 63 -2.29 -6.74 21.27
C ALA A 63 -3.06 -7.80 20.46
N HIS A 64 -3.01 -7.72 19.13
CA HIS A 64 -3.74 -8.59 18.20
C HIS A 64 -2.82 -9.21 17.13
N PRO A 65 -1.91 -10.12 17.52
CA PRO A 65 -0.91 -10.68 16.60
C PRO A 65 -1.54 -11.59 15.51
N GLN A 66 -2.78 -12.00 15.67
CA GLN A 66 -3.52 -12.79 14.68
C GLN A 66 -4.38 -11.94 13.73
N ALA A 67 -4.52 -10.62 13.99
CA ALA A 67 -5.28 -9.74 13.11
C ALA A 67 -4.71 -9.76 11.69
N GLN A 68 -5.60 -9.83 10.70
CA GLN A 68 -5.20 -9.72 9.31
C GLN A 68 -4.72 -8.29 9.01
N LEU A 69 -3.44 -8.14 8.72
CA LEU A 69 -2.92 -6.88 8.22
C LEU A 69 -3.45 -6.61 6.82
N VAL A 70 -3.97 -5.42 6.62
CA VAL A 70 -4.43 -4.94 5.31
C VAL A 70 -3.87 -3.54 5.02
N ALA A 71 -3.70 -3.24 3.74
CA ALA A 71 -3.35 -1.93 3.21
C ALA A 71 -4.27 -1.61 2.03
N GLY A 72 -3.79 -1.73 0.78
CA GLY A 72 -4.60 -1.46 -0.39
C GLY A 72 -5.65 -2.52 -0.75
N CYS A 73 -5.70 -3.63 -0.05
CA CYS A 73 -6.68 -4.73 -0.19
C CYS A 73 -6.80 -5.36 -1.59
N THR A 74 -5.89 -5.08 -2.51
CA THR A 74 -5.96 -5.58 -3.90
C THR A 74 -5.79 -7.11 -4.00
N ASP A 75 -5.22 -7.75 -2.98
CA ASP A 75 -5.11 -9.21 -2.87
C ASP A 75 -6.03 -9.77 -1.78
N VAL A 76 -6.00 -9.21 -0.56
CA VAL A 76 -6.87 -9.64 0.54
C VAL A 76 -8.36 -9.53 0.17
N GLY A 77 -8.75 -8.51 -0.59
CA GLY A 77 -10.11 -8.39 -1.12
C GLY A 77 -10.53 -9.59 -1.99
N LEU A 78 -9.59 -10.19 -2.73
CA LEU A 78 -9.86 -11.42 -3.49
C LEU A 78 -10.00 -12.64 -2.57
N TRP A 79 -9.31 -12.67 -1.43
CA TRP A 79 -9.50 -13.75 -0.46
C TRP A 79 -10.92 -13.73 0.11
N VAL A 80 -11.51 -12.55 0.32
CA VAL A 80 -12.90 -12.41 0.73
C VAL A 80 -13.85 -12.77 -0.42
N THR A 81 -13.69 -12.14 -1.58
CA THR A 81 -14.68 -12.24 -2.67
C THR A 81 -14.59 -13.53 -3.48
N LYS A 82 -13.43 -14.18 -3.54
CA LYS A 82 -13.19 -15.40 -4.34
C LYS A 82 -12.99 -16.65 -3.49
N MET A 83 -12.43 -16.49 -2.29
CA MET A 83 -12.10 -17.62 -1.42
C MET A 83 -13.05 -17.70 -0.22
N HIS A 84 -13.96 -16.72 -0.07
CA HIS A 84 -14.93 -16.61 1.02
C HIS A 84 -14.28 -16.64 2.41
N ARG A 85 -13.05 -16.13 2.52
CA ARG A 85 -12.38 -16.00 3.80
C ARG A 85 -13.07 -14.98 4.68
N GLN A 86 -13.16 -15.29 5.95
CA GLN A 86 -13.60 -14.39 7.00
C GLN A 86 -12.43 -14.13 7.94
N PHE A 87 -12.33 -12.90 8.43
CA PHE A 87 -11.31 -12.49 9.40
C PHE A 87 -12.02 -12.02 10.65
N GLU A 88 -11.63 -12.56 11.79
CA GLU A 88 -12.17 -12.12 13.08
C GLU A 88 -11.73 -10.69 13.40
N GLN A 89 -10.50 -10.34 13.01
CA GLN A 89 -9.92 -9.03 13.22
C GLN A 89 -9.13 -8.58 12.00
N VAL A 90 -9.28 -7.31 11.66
CA VAL A 90 -8.53 -6.63 10.59
C VAL A 90 -7.79 -5.44 11.18
N LEU A 91 -6.51 -5.33 10.86
CA LEU A 91 -5.67 -4.20 11.22
C LEU A 91 -5.24 -3.48 9.93
N ASP A 92 -5.83 -2.32 9.68
CA ASP A 92 -5.62 -1.53 8.48
C ASP A 92 -4.50 -0.50 8.68
N ILE A 93 -3.42 -0.64 7.93
CA ILE A 93 -2.27 0.25 7.99
C ILE A 93 -2.37 1.46 7.04
N SER A 94 -3.42 1.54 6.22
CA SER A 94 -3.53 2.55 5.16
C SER A 94 -3.60 3.98 5.67
N GLN A 95 -4.01 4.19 6.94
CA GLN A 95 -4.12 5.49 7.56
C GLN A 95 -2.89 5.91 8.39
N VAL A 96 -1.89 5.03 8.52
CA VAL A 96 -0.67 5.31 9.29
C VAL A 96 0.17 6.33 8.54
N GLN A 97 0.26 7.54 9.08
CA GLN A 97 0.84 8.70 8.38
C GLN A 97 2.31 8.49 8.03
N GLU A 98 3.09 7.92 8.94
CA GLU A 98 4.52 7.67 8.73
C GLU A 98 4.75 6.65 7.59
N LEU A 99 3.88 5.65 7.48
CA LEU A 99 4.00 4.60 6.45
C LEU A 99 3.53 5.04 5.05
N ARG A 100 2.94 6.22 4.93
CA ARG A 100 2.50 6.80 3.65
C ARG A 100 3.53 7.73 3.00
N GLN A 101 4.72 7.80 3.55
CA GLN A 101 5.75 8.73 3.12
C GLN A 101 6.84 8.04 2.30
N VAL A 102 7.41 8.77 1.36
CA VAL A 102 8.68 8.46 0.74
C VAL A 102 9.71 9.45 1.29
N GLN A 103 10.76 8.93 1.90
CA GLN A 103 11.82 9.71 2.51
C GLN A 103 13.11 9.56 1.71
N HIS A 104 13.76 10.68 1.43
CA HIS A 104 15.00 10.72 0.66
C HIS A 104 16.20 10.97 1.59
N TYR A 105 17.15 10.06 1.54
CA TYR A 105 18.41 10.14 2.27
C TYR A 105 19.58 10.24 1.29
N PRO A 106 20.80 10.65 1.73
CA PRO A 106 21.95 10.76 0.83
C PRO A 106 22.26 9.48 0.04
N HIS A 107 22.09 8.31 0.67
CA HIS A 107 22.51 7.02 0.11
C HIS A 107 21.36 6.07 -0.24
N HIS A 108 20.14 6.35 0.18
CA HIS A 108 18.98 5.52 -0.09
C HIS A 108 17.69 6.35 -0.09
N ILE A 109 16.63 5.77 -0.65
CA ILE A 109 15.26 6.19 -0.40
C ILE A 109 14.59 5.18 0.50
N ALA A 110 13.70 5.64 1.38
CA ALA A 110 12.88 4.78 2.21
C ALA A 110 11.40 4.99 1.84
N ILE A 111 10.74 3.93 1.42
CA ILE A 111 9.35 3.91 0.99
C ILE A 111 8.53 3.24 2.07
N GLY A 112 7.59 3.96 2.67
CA GLY A 112 6.69 3.43 3.69
C GLY A 112 5.76 2.36 3.14
N ALA A 113 5.41 1.39 3.98
CA ALA A 113 4.65 0.21 3.55
C ALA A 113 3.24 0.53 3.02
N ALA A 114 2.66 1.65 3.42
CA ALA A 114 1.36 2.12 2.95
C ALA A 114 1.42 3.08 1.75
N VAL A 115 2.62 3.35 1.21
CA VAL A 115 2.77 4.11 -0.05
C VAL A 115 2.19 3.30 -1.20
N THR A 116 1.35 3.94 -2.01
CA THR A 116 0.73 3.27 -3.16
C THR A 116 1.78 2.80 -4.16
N LEU A 117 1.46 1.78 -4.94
CA LEU A 117 2.36 1.33 -6.01
C LEU A 117 2.60 2.45 -7.05
N SER A 118 1.59 3.29 -7.32
CA SER A 118 1.75 4.46 -8.21
C SER A 118 2.82 5.41 -7.69
N ASP A 119 2.73 5.82 -6.42
CA ASP A 119 3.66 6.78 -5.82
C ASP A 119 5.05 6.15 -5.59
N ALA A 120 5.09 4.89 -5.17
CA ALA A 120 6.33 4.15 -4.98
C ALA A 120 7.12 4.01 -6.29
N PHE A 121 6.44 3.64 -7.38
CA PHE A 121 7.10 3.56 -8.69
C PHE A 121 7.47 4.93 -9.24
N ALA A 122 6.67 5.97 -8.99
CA ALA A 122 7.05 7.34 -9.35
C ALA A 122 8.36 7.75 -8.66
N ALA A 123 8.50 7.46 -7.36
CA ALA A 123 9.71 7.72 -6.60
C ALA A 123 10.91 6.90 -7.13
N LEU A 124 10.72 5.61 -7.41
CA LEU A 124 11.76 4.75 -7.96
C LEU A 124 12.21 5.20 -9.36
N VAL A 125 11.28 5.63 -10.21
CA VAL A 125 11.58 6.16 -11.56
C VAL A 125 12.32 7.49 -11.47
N ALA A 126 12.00 8.35 -10.51
CA ALA A 126 12.74 9.60 -10.29
C ALA A 126 14.22 9.33 -9.98
N GLU A 127 14.53 8.30 -9.19
CA GLU A 127 15.90 7.87 -8.90
C GLU A 127 16.56 7.09 -10.07
N ARG A 128 15.76 6.35 -10.83
CA ARG A 128 16.21 5.44 -11.91
C ARG A 128 15.24 5.51 -13.09
N PRO A 129 15.40 6.48 -14.01
CA PRO A 129 14.48 6.69 -15.15
C PRO A 129 14.29 5.46 -16.05
N GLN A 130 15.28 4.56 -16.10
CA GLN A 130 15.19 3.29 -16.85
C GLN A 130 14.07 2.35 -16.36
N LEU A 131 13.54 2.56 -15.15
CA LEU A 131 12.42 1.80 -14.61
C LEU A 131 11.05 2.24 -15.14
N ALA A 132 10.97 3.33 -15.92
CA ALA A 132 9.70 3.89 -16.40
C ALA A 132 8.84 2.86 -17.15
N THR A 133 9.45 2.07 -18.03
CA THR A 133 8.73 1.02 -18.79
C THR A 133 8.20 -0.07 -17.85
N PHE A 134 8.98 -0.50 -16.87
CA PHE A 134 8.54 -1.47 -15.87
C PHE A 134 7.35 -0.93 -15.07
N ALA A 135 7.46 0.28 -14.53
CA ALA A 135 6.42 0.95 -13.76
C ALA A 135 5.10 1.09 -14.54
N ALA A 136 5.19 1.47 -15.83
CA ALA A 136 4.02 1.62 -16.69
C ALA A 136 3.31 0.30 -16.98
N ARG A 137 4.04 -0.81 -17.02
CA ARG A 137 3.52 -2.16 -17.32
C ARG A 137 3.09 -2.95 -16.09
N PHE A 138 3.45 -2.49 -14.90
CA PHE A 138 3.10 -3.16 -13.65
C PHE A 138 1.61 -2.97 -13.35
N ALA A 139 0.83 -4.02 -13.41
CA ALA A 139 -0.60 -4.06 -13.13
C ALA A 139 -1.43 -2.96 -13.87
N GLY A 140 -2.72 -2.89 -13.64
CA GLY A 140 -3.57 -1.80 -14.11
C GLY A 140 -3.53 -0.57 -13.16
N LEU A 141 -3.80 0.62 -13.68
CA LEU A 141 -3.78 1.85 -12.89
C LEU A 141 -4.66 1.79 -11.62
N PRO A 142 -5.90 1.26 -11.65
CA PRO A 142 -6.70 1.13 -10.42
C PRO A 142 -6.03 0.27 -9.35
N VAL A 143 -5.34 -0.81 -9.75
CA VAL A 143 -4.60 -1.68 -8.82
C VAL A 143 -3.39 -0.94 -8.25
N ARG A 144 -2.64 -0.19 -9.07
CA ARG A 144 -1.50 0.60 -8.60
C ARG A 144 -1.91 1.72 -7.65
N ASN A 145 -3.06 2.34 -7.87
CA ASN A 145 -3.56 3.42 -7.02
C ASN A 145 -4.10 2.94 -5.67
N ALA A 146 -4.53 1.69 -5.59
CA ALA A 146 -5.02 1.09 -4.35
C ALA A 146 -3.96 0.23 -3.64
N GLY A 147 -3.29 -0.65 -4.37
CA GLY A 147 -2.24 -1.51 -3.83
C GLY A 147 -1.03 -0.73 -3.33
N THR A 148 -0.36 -1.24 -2.29
CA THR A 148 0.84 -0.60 -1.72
C THR A 148 2.09 -1.43 -1.99
N LEU A 149 3.25 -0.77 -2.02
CA LEU A 149 4.52 -1.48 -2.22
C LEU A 149 4.79 -2.44 -1.07
N GLY A 150 4.58 -2.00 0.18
CA GLY A 150 4.75 -2.87 1.36
C GLY A 150 3.80 -4.04 1.37
N GLY A 151 2.53 -3.84 0.99
CA GLY A 151 1.56 -4.93 0.86
C GLY A 151 1.97 -5.96 -0.20
N ASN A 152 2.48 -5.52 -1.35
CA ASN A 152 2.97 -6.40 -2.40
C ASN A 152 4.19 -7.22 -1.93
N VAL A 153 5.15 -6.57 -1.27
CA VAL A 153 6.35 -7.22 -0.70
C VAL A 153 5.98 -8.20 0.42
N ALA A 154 5.15 -7.78 1.39
CA ALA A 154 4.77 -8.63 2.51
C ALA A 154 3.91 -9.84 2.11
N ASN A 155 3.08 -9.69 1.06
CA ASN A 155 2.30 -10.79 0.51
C ASN A 155 3.19 -11.85 -0.18
N GLY A 156 4.32 -11.45 -0.75
CA GLY A 156 5.30 -12.36 -1.35
C GLY A 156 4.70 -13.25 -2.44
N SER A 157 3.83 -12.71 -3.29
CA SER A 157 3.23 -13.48 -4.37
C SER A 157 4.29 -14.02 -5.32
N PRO A 158 4.26 -15.33 -5.69
CA PRO A 158 5.21 -15.91 -6.65
C PRO A 158 5.16 -15.28 -8.04
N ILE A 159 4.09 -14.56 -8.35
CA ILE A 159 3.91 -13.84 -9.62
C ILE A 159 4.03 -12.31 -9.45
N GLY A 160 4.48 -11.86 -8.28
CA GLY A 160 4.68 -10.43 -8.01
C GLY A 160 6.03 -9.97 -8.57
N ASP A 161 6.02 -8.98 -9.44
CA ASP A 161 7.23 -8.51 -10.13
C ASP A 161 8.06 -7.50 -9.33
N SER A 162 7.48 -6.89 -8.27
CA SER A 162 8.22 -5.89 -7.49
C SER A 162 9.36 -6.51 -6.67
N MET A 163 9.19 -7.72 -6.14
CA MET A 163 10.20 -8.36 -5.32
C MET A 163 11.50 -8.64 -6.10
N PRO A 164 11.48 -9.33 -7.25
CA PRO A 164 12.71 -9.55 -8.01
C PRO A 164 13.35 -8.23 -8.48
N LEU A 165 12.56 -7.22 -8.82
CA LEU A 165 13.08 -5.89 -9.12
C LEU A 165 13.82 -5.30 -7.93
N LEU A 166 13.18 -5.26 -6.76
CA LEU A 166 13.74 -4.68 -5.54
C LEU A 166 14.98 -5.42 -5.06
N ILE A 167 14.99 -6.76 -5.16
CA ILE A 167 16.18 -7.59 -4.86
C ILE A 167 17.32 -7.25 -5.82
N ALA A 168 17.05 -7.15 -7.12
CA ALA A 168 18.06 -6.76 -8.12
C ALA A 168 18.60 -5.34 -7.90
N LEU A 169 17.83 -4.47 -7.26
CA LEU A 169 18.25 -3.13 -6.86
C LEU A 169 19.01 -3.11 -5.51
N GLY A 170 19.15 -4.24 -4.83
CA GLY A 170 19.81 -4.31 -3.51
C GLY A 170 18.96 -3.71 -2.39
N ALA A 171 17.64 -3.80 -2.47
CA ALA A 171 16.76 -3.23 -1.47
C ALA A 171 16.81 -4.02 -0.15
N SER A 172 16.64 -3.32 0.96
CA SER A 172 16.41 -3.88 2.29
C SER A 172 15.00 -3.55 2.80
N VAL A 173 14.55 -4.28 3.80
CA VAL A 173 13.31 -4.06 4.50
C VAL A 173 13.55 -3.77 5.97
N VAL A 174 12.72 -2.89 6.54
CA VAL A 174 12.70 -2.59 7.97
C VAL A 174 11.42 -3.17 8.55
N LEU A 175 11.59 -4.11 9.46
CA LEU A 175 10.53 -4.74 10.24
C LEU A 175 10.47 -4.09 11.61
N MET A 176 9.29 -3.74 12.08
CA MET A 176 9.11 -3.00 13.34
C MET A 176 8.09 -3.68 14.24
N SER A 177 8.35 -3.61 15.53
CA SER A 177 7.43 -3.98 16.62
C SER A 177 7.62 -3.03 17.80
N VAL A 178 6.82 -3.15 18.84
CA VAL A 178 7.03 -2.39 20.10
C VAL A 178 8.37 -2.70 20.76
N ARG A 179 9.01 -3.84 20.44
CA ARG A 179 10.31 -4.25 20.97
C ARG A 179 11.49 -3.56 20.26
N GLY A 180 11.24 -2.87 19.14
CA GLY A 180 12.25 -2.22 18.32
C GLY A 180 12.09 -2.55 16.83
N HIS A 181 13.19 -2.40 16.10
CA HIS A 181 13.22 -2.68 14.67
C HIS A 181 14.44 -3.52 14.30
N ARG A 182 14.33 -4.19 13.15
CA ARG A 182 15.45 -4.86 12.48
C ARG A 182 15.40 -4.59 10.99
N GLU A 183 16.55 -4.47 10.40
CA GLU A 183 16.73 -4.32 8.96
C GLU A 183 17.39 -5.57 8.38
N MET A 184 16.98 -5.97 7.19
CA MET A 184 17.60 -7.09 6.48
C MET A 184 17.49 -6.90 4.96
N PRO A 185 18.38 -7.48 4.16
CA PRO A 185 18.20 -7.58 2.71
C PRO A 185 16.85 -8.20 2.37
N LEU A 186 16.19 -7.69 1.32
CA LEU A 186 14.84 -8.13 0.97
C LEU A 186 14.76 -9.63 0.66
N GLU A 187 15.79 -10.19 0.01
CA GLU A 187 15.84 -11.63 -0.30
C GLU A 187 15.80 -12.52 0.95
N GLN A 188 16.30 -12.02 2.08
CA GLN A 188 16.29 -12.77 3.35
C GLN A 188 14.91 -12.74 4.05
N LEU A 189 14.00 -11.88 3.59
CA LEU A 189 12.64 -11.85 4.12
C LEU A 189 11.88 -13.15 3.81
N TYR A 190 12.15 -13.76 2.65
CA TYR A 190 11.38 -14.91 2.19
C TYR A 190 12.03 -16.21 2.64
N THR A 191 11.27 -16.99 3.43
CA THR A 191 11.73 -18.26 4.02
C THR A 191 11.23 -19.49 3.26
N GLY A 192 10.38 -19.28 2.26
CA GLY A 192 9.83 -20.36 1.42
C GLY A 192 8.64 -19.88 0.60
N TYR A 193 8.00 -20.79 -0.11
CA TYR A 193 6.85 -20.47 -0.96
C TYR A 193 5.72 -19.82 -0.16
N ARG A 194 5.42 -18.56 -0.45
CA ARG A 194 4.42 -17.72 0.25
C ARG A 194 4.65 -17.64 1.78
N LYS A 195 5.90 -17.75 2.21
CA LYS A 195 6.29 -17.60 3.62
C LYS A 195 7.35 -16.51 3.76
N ASN A 196 7.18 -15.69 4.77
CA ASN A 196 8.14 -14.66 5.12
C ASN A 196 8.57 -14.79 6.59
N GLY A 197 9.64 -14.10 6.95
CA GLY A 197 10.26 -14.16 8.27
C GLY A 197 9.74 -13.09 9.25
N LEU A 198 8.54 -12.50 9.02
CA LEU A 198 7.94 -11.62 10.01
C LEU A 198 7.56 -12.40 11.28
N ALA A 199 7.93 -11.88 12.45
CA ALA A 199 7.36 -12.36 13.70
C ALA A 199 5.88 -11.93 13.81
N ALA A 200 5.13 -12.61 14.66
CA ALA A 200 3.69 -12.39 14.79
C ALA A 200 3.31 -10.96 15.21
N ASP A 201 4.18 -10.29 15.95
CA ASP A 201 4.04 -8.91 16.44
C ASP A 201 4.74 -7.86 15.55
N GLU A 202 5.39 -8.28 14.46
CA GLU A 202 6.06 -7.37 13.53
C GLU A 202 5.14 -6.90 12.42
N VAL A 203 5.47 -5.72 11.90
CA VAL A 203 4.96 -5.17 10.64
C VAL A 203 6.14 -4.82 9.73
N LEU A 204 5.99 -5.02 8.43
CA LEU A 204 6.88 -4.43 7.44
C LEU A 204 6.57 -2.94 7.41
N ALA A 205 7.51 -2.11 7.82
CA ALA A 205 7.32 -0.67 7.92
C ALA A 205 7.89 0.08 6.71
N TRP A 206 9.11 -0.29 6.28
CA TRP A 206 9.79 0.43 5.22
C TRP A 206 10.49 -0.53 4.26
N ILE A 207 10.52 -0.13 2.98
CA ILE A 207 11.41 -0.68 1.96
C ILE A 207 12.47 0.38 1.65
N LYS A 208 13.75 0.02 1.79
CA LYS A 208 14.87 0.91 1.51
C LYS A 208 15.54 0.49 0.23
N GLY A 209 15.62 1.41 -0.73
CA GLY A 209 16.32 1.21 -1.98
C GLY A 209 17.60 2.07 -2.04
N PRO A 210 18.78 1.51 -2.32
CA PRO A 210 20.00 2.30 -2.48
C PRO A 210 19.90 3.24 -3.67
N ARG A 211 20.46 4.44 -3.55
CA ARG A 211 20.51 5.40 -4.66
C ARG A 211 21.58 5.01 -5.68
N PRO A 212 21.39 5.34 -6.97
CA PRO A 212 22.41 5.12 -7.99
C PRO A 212 23.72 5.85 -7.64
N GLY A 213 24.85 5.18 -7.89
CA GLY A 213 26.16 5.78 -7.67
C GLY A 213 26.75 5.61 -6.28
N ASN A 214 26.08 4.89 -5.39
CA ASN A 214 26.65 4.50 -4.11
C ASN A 214 27.13 3.04 -4.20
N PRO A 215 28.45 2.77 -4.29
CA PRO A 215 28.95 1.39 -4.17
C PRO A 215 28.65 0.88 -2.76
N HIS A 216 28.22 -0.34 -2.66
CA HIS A 216 28.07 -1.09 -1.40
C HIS A 216 29.41 -1.36 -0.75
#